data_f790c850f179506159b89f2a154b620b
#
_entry.id   f790c850f179506159b89f2a154b620b
#
_cell.length_a   1.000
_cell.length_b   1.000
_cell.length_c   1.000
_cell.angle_alpha   90.00
_cell.angle_beta   90.00
_cell.angle_gamma   90.00
#
_symmetry.space_group_name_H-M   'P 1'
#
loop_
_entity.id
_entity.type
_entity.pdbx_description
1 polymer ?
#
loop_
_entity_poly.entity_id
_entity_poly.type
_entity_poly.pdbx_seq_one_letter_code
_entity_poly.pdbx_strand_id
1 'polypeptide(L)'
;MIFQQLIELDKDLLLAINGANTPFFDIFFMMISGKLMWIPTALIILYVIIKTQHNALWVILAIVLAITMADQLSSTLIKPLVARLRPTHEPSLAGLVHVVNGYVGGKYGFVSSHAANSFAFALFTTLIFRNRLYAVLIFGWACLFSYSRMYLGVHYPLDIVGGIFVGCLSAIVAYLLLKKLKPSAIPTSKNTYALRDIYLIAVVLLLSVGGVALGNYFCFG
;
A
#
# COMPACT_ATOMS: atom_id res chain seq x y z
N MET A 1 11.11 9.99 28.50
CA MET A 1 11.86 8.72 28.49
C MET A 1 11.27 7.72 27.49
N ILE A 2 10.05 7.20 27.68
CA ILE A 2 9.42 6.20 26.77
C ILE A 2 9.29 6.69 25.31
N PHE A 3 8.86 7.92 25.08
CA PHE A 3 8.67 8.48 23.74
C PHE A 3 10.00 8.61 22.97
N GLN A 4 11.07 9.01 23.63
CA GLN A 4 12.41 9.07 23.03
C GLN A 4 12.94 7.68 22.67
N GLN A 5 12.74 6.69 23.57
CA GLN A 5 13.11 5.30 23.29
C GLN A 5 12.36 4.74 22.07
N LEU A 6 11.06 5.09 21.91
CA LEU A 6 10.28 4.70 20.75
C LEU A 6 10.80 5.30 19.44
N ILE A 7 11.22 6.58 19.47
CA ILE A 7 11.81 7.26 18.31
C ILE A 7 13.16 6.62 17.93
N GLU A 8 14.01 6.31 18.90
CA GLU A 8 15.30 5.67 18.62
C GLU A 8 15.08 4.25 18.07
N LEU A 9 14.20 3.46 18.67
CA LEU A 9 13.84 2.15 18.14
C LEU A 9 13.33 2.23 16.69
N ASP A 10 12.51 3.24 16.36
CA ASP A 10 11.98 3.45 15.03
C ASP A 10 13.08 3.76 13.99
N LYS A 11 14.12 4.53 14.42
CA LYS A 11 15.32 4.78 13.61
C LYS A 11 16.17 3.52 13.43
N ASP A 12 16.42 2.78 14.51
CA ASP A 12 17.22 1.55 14.49
C ASP A 12 16.58 0.48 13.58
N LEU A 13 15.27 0.29 13.70
CA LEU A 13 14.53 -0.62 12.83
C LEU A 13 14.58 -0.20 11.36
N LEU A 14 14.48 1.10 11.08
CA LEU A 14 14.65 1.59 9.72
C LEU A 14 16.05 1.28 9.20
N LEU A 15 17.10 1.63 9.96
CA LEU A 15 18.49 1.41 9.53
C LEU A 15 18.78 -0.08 9.33
N ALA A 16 18.23 -0.97 10.16
CA ALA A 16 18.35 -2.41 10.00
C ALA A 16 17.71 -2.90 8.68
N ILE A 17 16.51 -2.40 8.33
CA ILE A 17 15.81 -2.77 7.08
C ILE A 17 16.55 -2.19 5.86
N ASN A 18 16.87 -0.89 5.89
CA ASN A 18 17.48 -0.17 4.78
C ASN A 18 18.96 -0.58 4.59
N GLY A 19 19.65 -0.94 5.67
CA GLY A 19 21.03 -1.42 5.63
C GLY A 19 21.20 -2.83 5.06
N ALA A 20 20.13 -3.64 5.04
CA ALA A 20 20.11 -4.96 4.39
C ALA A 20 19.92 -4.85 2.87
N ASN A 21 20.64 -3.90 2.24
CA ASN A 21 20.51 -3.61 0.82
C ASN A 21 21.41 -4.48 -0.05
N THR A 22 20.97 -4.71 -1.29
CA THR A 22 21.74 -5.36 -2.36
C THR A 22 21.31 -4.77 -3.71
N PRO A 23 22.17 -4.78 -4.76
CA PRO A 23 21.80 -4.27 -6.08
C PRO A 23 20.51 -4.90 -6.64
N PHE A 24 20.28 -6.18 -6.40
CA PHE A 24 19.06 -6.86 -6.79
C PHE A 24 17.83 -6.28 -6.08
N PHE A 25 17.87 -6.14 -4.76
CA PHE A 25 16.75 -5.62 -3.99
C PHE A 25 16.54 -4.13 -4.17
N ASP A 26 17.57 -3.35 -4.51
CA ASP A 26 17.46 -1.93 -4.83
C ASP A 26 16.51 -1.71 -6.00
N ILE A 27 16.74 -2.44 -7.10
CA ILE A 27 15.90 -2.35 -8.29
C ILE A 27 14.53 -2.98 -8.03
N PHE A 28 14.50 -4.14 -7.38
CA PHE A 28 13.26 -4.82 -7.03
C PHE A 28 12.32 -3.91 -6.23
N PHE A 29 12.77 -3.34 -5.12
CA PHE A 29 11.91 -2.50 -4.28
C PHE A 29 11.65 -1.11 -4.89
N MET A 30 12.54 -0.59 -5.73
CA MET A 30 12.25 0.61 -6.51
C MET A 30 11.07 0.36 -7.47
N MET A 31 11.06 -0.76 -8.19
CA MET A 31 9.97 -1.14 -9.09
C MET A 31 8.68 -1.46 -8.32
N ILE A 32 8.75 -2.26 -7.24
CA ILE A 32 7.60 -2.54 -6.34
C ILE A 32 6.96 -1.26 -5.85
N SER A 33 7.75 -0.25 -5.48
CA SER A 33 7.26 1.07 -5.04
C SER A 33 6.63 1.89 -6.17
N GLY A 34 6.87 1.53 -7.42
CA GLY A 34 6.33 2.20 -8.59
C GLY A 34 4.84 1.95 -8.79
N LYS A 35 4.09 3.00 -9.21
CA LYS A 35 2.64 2.88 -9.43
C LYS A 35 2.29 2.11 -10.70
N LEU A 36 3.09 2.25 -11.76
CA LEU A 36 2.77 1.72 -13.09
C LEU A 36 2.70 0.19 -13.12
N MET A 37 3.54 -0.49 -12.33
CA MET A 37 3.56 -1.94 -12.31
C MET A 37 2.28 -2.57 -11.74
N TRP A 38 1.49 -1.81 -10.99
CA TRP A 38 0.24 -2.28 -10.40
C TRP A 38 -1.00 -2.04 -11.27
N ILE A 39 -0.83 -1.36 -12.43
CA ILE A 39 -1.93 -1.11 -13.36
C ILE A 39 -2.59 -2.41 -13.82
N PRO A 40 -1.88 -3.49 -14.24
CA PRO A 40 -2.53 -4.74 -14.65
C PRO A 40 -3.39 -5.34 -13.53
N THR A 41 -2.88 -5.34 -12.28
CA THR A 41 -3.64 -5.82 -11.12
C THR A 41 -4.88 -4.96 -10.83
N ALA A 42 -4.76 -3.64 -10.94
CA ALA A 42 -5.90 -2.74 -10.75
C ALA A 42 -6.97 -2.95 -11.84
N LEU A 43 -6.55 -3.13 -13.10
CA LEU A 43 -7.45 -3.36 -14.23
C LEU A 43 -8.20 -4.68 -14.12
N ILE A 44 -7.55 -5.77 -13.70
CA ILE A 44 -8.22 -7.06 -13.53
C ILE A 44 -9.22 -7.04 -12.36
N ILE A 45 -8.88 -6.37 -11.26
CA ILE A 45 -9.82 -6.18 -10.14
C ILE A 45 -11.03 -5.37 -10.60
N LEU A 46 -10.80 -4.27 -11.32
CA LEU A 46 -11.86 -3.44 -11.88
C LEU A 46 -12.76 -4.24 -12.84
N TYR A 47 -12.15 -5.02 -13.75
CA TYR A 47 -12.89 -5.92 -14.65
C TYR A 47 -13.78 -6.90 -13.90
N VAL A 48 -13.24 -7.56 -12.85
CA VAL A 48 -14.01 -8.52 -12.05
C VAL A 48 -15.17 -7.84 -11.33
N ILE A 49 -14.97 -6.63 -10.80
CA ILE A 49 -16.05 -5.85 -10.17
C ILE A 49 -17.13 -5.52 -11.19
N ILE A 50 -16.78 -4.99 -12.36
CA ILE A 50 -17.75 -4.61 -13.41
C ILE A 50 -18.52 -5.83 -13.91
N LYS A 51 -17.83 -6.95 -14.14
CA LYS A 51 -18.43 -8.20 -14.61
C LYS A 51 -19.42 -8.81 -13.61
N THR A 52 -19.14 -8.69 -12.31
CA THR A 52 -19.84 -9.46 -11.27
C THR A 52 -20.90 -8.62 -10.54
N GLN A 53 -20.68 -7.32 -10.41
CA GLN A 53 -21.53 -6.44 -9.62
C GLN A 53 -22.53 -5.68 -10.47
N HIS A 54 -23.83 -5.88 -10.23
CA HIS A 54 -24.88 -5.07 -10.87
C HIS A 54 -24.72 -3.56 -10.56
N ASN A 55 -24.25 -3.23 -9.36
CA ASN A 55 -24.01 -1.86 -8.92
C ASN A 55 -22.50 -1.49 -8.92
N ALA A 56 -21.75 -1.98 -9.93
CA ALA A 56 -20.29 -1.78 -10.02
C ALA A 56 -19.86 -0.31 -9.88
N LEU A 57 -20.59 0.61 -10.50
CA LEU A 57 -20.29 2.04 -10.41
C LEU A 57 -20.24 2.55 -8.96
N TRP A 58 -21.19 2.14 -8.12
CA TRP A 58 -21.22 2.53 -6.71
C TRP A 58 -20.04 1.95 -5.91
N VAL A 59 -19.65 0.71 -6.21
CA VAL A 59 -18.48 0.08 -5.61
C VAL A 59 -17.20 0.81 -6.03
N ILE A 60 -17.06 1.15 -7.31
CA ILE A 60 -15.90 1.89 -7.85
C ILE A 60 -15.81 3.28 -7.22
N LEU A 61 -16.93 4.02 -7.16
CA LEU A 61 -16.96 5.34 -6.52
C LEU A 61 -16.56 5.27 -5.04
N ALA A 62 -16.98 4.21 -4.33
CA ALA A 62 -16.60 4.02 -2.93
C ALA A 62 -15.12 3.62 -2.78
N ILE A 63 -14.52 2.86 -3.71
CA ILE A 63 -13.07 2.62 -3.75
C ILE A 63 -12.32 3.94 -3.94
N VAL A 64 -12.72 4.74 -4.91
CA VAL A 64 -12.12 6.06 -5.18
C VAL A 64 -12.23 6.94 -3.94
N LEU A 65 -13.40 6.97 -3.28
CA LEU A 65 -13.61 7.71 -2.03
C LEU A 65 -12.64 7.25 -0.93
N ALA A 66 -12.51 5.93 -0.70
CA ALA A 66 -11.63 5.38 0.32
C ALA A 66 -10.17 5.81 0.11
N ILE A 67 -9.67 5.68 -1.14
CA ILE A 67 -8.30 6.06 -1.49
C ILE A 67 -8.10 7.57 -1.38
N THR A 68 -9.05 8.38 -1.89
CA THR A 68 -8.97 9.83 -1.81
C THR A 68 -8.96 10.31 -0.37
N MET A 69 -9.83 9.75 0.49
CA MET A 69 -9.81 10.08 1.93
C MET A 69 -8.47 9.71 2.57
N ALA A 70 -7.94 8.52 2.31
CA ALA A 70 -6.66 8.08 2.83
C ALA A 70 -5.51 9.00 2.38
N ASP A 71 -5.50 9.38 1.10
CA ASP A 71 -4.49 10.27 0.54
C ASP A 71 -4.59 11.69 1.12
N GLN A 72 -5.79 12.28 1.14
CA GLN A 72 -5.99 13.64 1.66
C GLN A 72 -5.68 13.73 3.16
N LEU A 73 -6.15 12.76 3.97
CA LEU A 73 -5.83 12.72 5.39
C LEU A 73 -4.33 12.58 5.63
N SER A 74 -3.65 11.68 4.89
CA SER A 74 -2.22 11.46 5.07
C SER A 74 -1.37 12.60 4.51
N SER A 75 -1.63 13.05 3.26
CA SER A 75 -0.75 13.98 2.53
C SER A 75 -1.04 15.43 2.83
N THR A 76 -2.31 15.83 2.92
CA THR A 76 -2.73 17.23 3.02
C THR A 76 -2.95 17.66 4.46
N LEU A 77 -3.41 16.74 5.34
CA LEU A 77 -3.70 17.08 6.72
C LEU A 77 -2.56 16.67 7.67
N ILE A 78 -2.26 15.39 7.79
CA ILE A 78 -1.37 14.88 8.85
C ILE A 78 0.10 15.25 8.60
N LYS A 79 0.61 15.13 7.35
CA LYS A 79 2.01 15.45 7.06
C LYS A 79 2.42 16.87 7.43
N PRO A 80 1.68 17.93 7.03
CA PRO A 80 2.06 19.29 7.41
C PRO A 80 1.83 19.57 8.92
N LEU A 81 0.86 18.92 9.55
CA LEU A 81 0.60 19.10 10.98
C LEU A 81 1.69 18.49 11.86
N VAL A 82 2.16 17.27 11.52
CA VAL A 82 3.18 16.57 12.30
C VAL A 82 4.58 17.04 11.90
N ALA A 83 4.78 17.39 10.64
CA ALA A 83 6.02 17.89 10.06
C ALA A 83 7.27 17.02 10.37
N ARG A 84 7.10 15.71 10.61
CA ARG A 84 8.20 14.78 10.84
C ARG A 84 9.02 14.62 9.56
N LEU A 85 10.32 14.89 9.64
CA LEU A 85 11.23 14.68 8.52
C LEU A 85 11.31 13.21 8.14
N ARG A 86 11.49 12.93 6.84
CA ARG A 86 11.82 11.58 6.37
C ARG A 86 13.24 11.20 6.75
N PRO A 87 13.56 9.89 6.84
CA PRO A 87 14.93 9.45 7.13
C PRO A 87 15.98 10.08 6.23
N THR A 88 15.68 10.19 4.91
CA THR A 88 16.55 10.85 3.91
C THR A 88 16.74 12.35 4.09
N HIS A 89 15.94 13.02 4.93
CA HIS A 89 16.02 14.44 5.24
C HIS A 89 16.37 14.72 6.70
N GLU A 90 16.52 13.67 7.51
CA GLU A 90 16.84 13.76 8.94
C GLU A 90 18.33 13.98 9.15
N PRO A 91 18.77 15.13 9.72
CA PRO A 91 20.20 15.43 9.87
C PRO A 91 20.97 14.38 10.66
N SER A 92 20.32 13.79 11.70
CA SER A 92 20.96 12.75 12.53
C SER A 92 21.20 11.43 11.79
N LEU A 93 20.61 11.23 10.62
CA LEU A 93 20.75 10.04 9.77
C LEU A 93 21.54 10.33 8.48
N ALA A 94 22.11 11.52 8.35
CA ALA A 94 22.91 11.90 7.17
C ALA A 94 24.08 10.94 6.97
N GLY A 95 24.20 10.34 5.78
CA GLY A 95 25.24 9.37 5.45
C GLY A 95 24.99 7.94 5.98
N LEU A 96 23.96 7.71 6.82
CA LEU A 96 23.61 6.39 7.34
C LEU A 96 22.52 5.69 6.50
N VAL A 97 21.66 6.47 5.84
CA VAL A 97 20.57 5.94 5.02
C VAL A 97 21.07 5.61 3.62
N HIS A 98 20.91 4.36 3.21
CA HIS A 98 21.13 3.92 1.81
C HIS A 98 20.07 4.50 0.90
N VAL A 99 20.47 5.30 -0.09
CA VAL A 99 19.58 5.98 -1.03
C VAL A 99 19.69 5.34 -2.41
N VAL A 100 18.63 4.68 -2.86
CA VAL A 100 18.60 3.99 -4.14
C VAL A 100 18.37 5.00 -5.27
N ASN A 101 19.29 5.06 -6.25
CA ASN A 101 19.21 5.91 -7.45
C ASN A 101 18.88 7.39 -7.14
N GLY A 102 19.35 7.93 -6.00
CA GLY A 102 19.07 9.30 -5.60
C GLY A 102 17.64 9.59 -5.16
N TYR A 103 16.82 8.55 -4.92
CA TYR A 103 15.43 8.72 -4.53
C TYR A 103 15.27 9.09 -3.05
N VAL A 104 14.98 10.33 -2.76
CA VAL A 104 14.84 10.86 -1.38
C VAL A 104 13.39 11.14 -0.95
N GLY A 105 12.44 11.11 -1.88
CA GLY A 105 11.04 11.45 -1.61
C GLY A 105 10.81 12.92 -1.23
N GLY A 106 9.64 13.25 -0.70
CA GLY A 106 9.32 14.59 -0.20
C GLY A 106 9.83 14.81 1.24
N LYS A 107 9.76 16.04 1.75
CA LYS A 107 10.33 16.47 3.04
C LYS A 107 9.76 15.70 4.24
N TYR A 108 8.42 15.59 4.34
CA TYR A 108 7.74 15.00 5.51
C TYR A 108 7.30 13.55 5.28
N GLY A 109 7.45 12.72 6.33
CA GLY A 109 7.19 11.27 6.29
C GLY A 109 5.87 10.83 6.93
N PHE A 110 5.56 11.31 8.11
CA PHE A 110 4.44 10.82 8.92
C PHE A 110 3.08 11.42 8.49
N VAL A 111 2.10 10.63 8.16
CA VAL A 111 2.06 9.17 7.96
C VAL A 111 2.40 8.81 6.51
N SER A 112 2.73 7.54 6.22
CA SER A 112 2.99 7.08 4.85
C SER A 112 1.70 7.04 4.00
N SER A 113 1.60 7.88 2.98
CA SER A 113 0.46 7.86 2.04
C SER A 113 0.41 6.58 1.20
N HIS A 114 1.58 5.98 0.89
CA HIS A 114 1.64 4.70 0.19
C HIS A 114 0.99 3.59 1.03
N ALA A 115 1.31 3.51 2.32
CA ALA A 115 0.66 2.58 3.23
C ALA A 115 -0.84 2.89 3.39
N ALA A 116 -1.21 4.17 3.59
CA ALA A 116 -2.59 4.57 3.73
C ALA A 116 -3.43 4.16 2.51
N ASN A 117 -2.99 4.49 1.30
CA ASN A 117 -3.72 4.20 0.07
C ASN A 117 -3.80 2.69 -0.22
N SER A 118 -2.70 1.94 -0.04
CA SER A 118 -2.68 0.50 -0.29
C SER A 118 -3.56 -0.27 0.70
N PHE A 119 -3.53 0.09 1.99
CA PHE A 119 -4.37 -0.56 3.00
C PHE A 119 -5.83 -0.12 2.92
N ALA A 120 -6.13 1.13 2.50
CA ALA A 120 -7.50 1.55 2.19
C ALA A 120 -8.08 0.70 1.05
N PHE A 121 -7.34 0.53 -0.04
CA PHE A 121 -7.75 -0.32 -1.15
C PHE A 121 -7.89 -1.78 -0.74
N ALA A 122 -6.90 -2.34 -0.04
CA ALA A 122 -6.89 -3.74 0.36
C ALA A 122 -8.07 -4.08 1.29
N LEU A 123 -8.31 -3.27 2.32
CA LEU A 123 -9.41 -3.52 3.26
C LEU A 123 -10.77 -3.34 2.58
N PHE A 124 -10.98 -2.23 1.86
CA PHE A 124 -12.26 -1.97 1.19
C PHE A 124 -12.61 -3.10 0.22
N THR A 125 -11.68 -3.48 -0.67
CA THR A 125 -11.93 -4.54 -1.65
C THR A 125 -12.10 -5.90 -0.98
N THR A 126 -11.41 -6.20 0.12
CA THR A 126 -11.61 -7.41 0.91
C THR A 126 -13.04 -7.49 1.49
N LEU A 127 -13.57 -6.36 1.98
CA LEU A 127 -14.95 -6.30 2.48
C LEU A 127 -15.99 -6.54 1.36
N ILE A 128 -15.66 -6.17 0.12
CA ILE A 128 -16.50 -6.41 -1.06
C ILE A 128 -16.36 -7.85 -1.58
N PHE A 129 -15.14 -8.34 -1.76
CA PHE A 129 -14.89 -9.70 -2.30
C PHE A 129 -15.25 -10.81 -1.33
N ARG A 130 -15.12 -10.61 -0.02
CA ARG A 130 -15.44 -11.54 1.06
C ARG A 130 -14.82 -12.92 0.87
N ASN A 131 -13.64 -12.98 0.26
CA ASN A 131 -12.87 -14.18 -0.04
C ASN A 131 -11.54 -14.18 0.71
N ARG A 132 -11.20 -15.29 1.39
CA ARG A 132 -9.98 -15.40 2.22
C ARG A 132 -8.70 -15.37 1.39
N LEU A 133 -8.68 -16.07 0.25
CA LEU A 133 -7.51 -16.08 -0.63
C LEU A 133 -7.22 -14.68 -1.16
N TYR A 134 -8.27 -13.99 -1.65
CA TYR A 134 -8.15 -12.60 -2.07
C TYR A 134 -7.58 -11.71 -0.95
N ALA A 135 -8.12 -11.83 0.27
CA ALA A 135 -7.67 -11.06 1.41
C ALA A 135 -6.17 -11.27 1.69
N VAL A 136 -5.71 -12.52 1.75
CA VAL A 136 -4.28 -12.82 1.98
C VAL A 136 -3.39 -12.20 0.90
N LEU A 137 -3.79 -12.34 -0.36
CA LEU A 137 -3.00 -11.83 -1.49
C LEU A 137 -2.95 -10.30 -1.51
N ILE A 138 -4.09 -9.62 -1.33
CA ILE A 138 -4.14 -8.16 -1.43
C ILE A 138 -3.51 -7.48 -0.22
N PHE A 139 -3.63 -8.04 0.98
CA PHE A 139 -2.89 -7.55 2.15
C PHE A 139 -1.40 -7.86 2.06
N GLY A 140 -1.02 -9.03 1.54
CA GLY A 140 0.38 -9.36 1.23
C GLY A 140 1.00 -8.35 0.29
N TRP A 141 0.27 -7.97 -0.77
CA TRP A 141 0.68 -6.87 -1.67
C TRP A 141 0.82 -5.53 -0.93
N ALA A 142 -0.15 -5.15 -0.10
CA ALA A 142 -0.10 -3.88 0.64
C ALA A 142 1.07 -3.84 1.62
N CYS A 143 1.39 -4.97 2.27
CA CYS A 143 2.57 -5.12 3.13
C CYS A 143 3.86 -4.98 2.32
N LEU A 144 4.00 -5.69 1.18
CA LEU A 144 5.17 -5.63 0.33
C LEU A 144 5.40 -4.20 -0.22
N PHE A 145 4.32 -3.56 -0.66
CA PHE A 145 4.34 -2.17 -1.15
C PHE A 145 4.75 -1.19 -0.04
N SER A 146 4.25 -1.38 1.18
CA SER A 146 4.63 -0.56 2.34
C SER A 146 6.06 -0.83 2.79
N TYR A 147 6.51 -2.10 2.80
CA TYR A 147 7.87 -2.49 3.12
C TYR A 147 8.89 -1.83 2.17
N SER A 148 8.57 -1.75 0.87
CA SER A 148 9.43 -1.08 -0.10
C SER A 148 9.77 0.36 0.30
N ARG A 149 8.88 1.04 1.04
CA ARG A 149 9.11 2.43 1.48
C ARG A 149 10.15 2.54 2.60
N MET A 150 10.20 1.54 3.48
CA MET A 150 11.23 1.44 4.52
C MET A 150 12.56 1.04 3.89
N TYR A 151 12.56 0.03 3.00
CA TYR A 151 13.75 -0.38 2.27
C TYR A 151 14.40 0.79 1.52
N LEU A 152 13.63 1.62 0.82
CA LEU A 152 14.11 2.81 0.11
C LEU A 152 14.49 3.98 1.03
N GLY A 153 14.46 3.81 2.35
CA GLY A 153 14.86 4.82 3.31
C GLY A 153 13.97 6.06 3.39
N VAL A 154 12.75 6.02 2.84
CA VAL A 154 11.87 7.22 2.75
C VAL A 154 10.76 7.27 3.79
N HIS A 155 10.59 6.21 4.60
CA HIS A 155 9.63 6.17 5.70
C HIS A 155 10.15 5.33 6.86
N TYR A 156 9.90 5.78 8.08
CA TYR A 156 10.09 4.99 9.29
C TYR A 156 8.99 3.91 9.43
N PRO A 157 9.22 2.83 10.21
CA PRO A 157 8.20 1.85 10.55
C PRO A 157 6.92 2.46 11.14
N LEU A 158 7.03 3.45 12.05
CA LEU A 158 5.87 4.13 12.62
C LEU A 158 5.09 4.97 11.60
N ASP A 159 5.74 5.48 10.55
CA ASP A 159 5.02 6.15 9.44
C ASP A 159 4.12 5.15 8.70
N ILE A 160 4.58 3.91 8.56
CA ILE A 160 3.82 2.82 7.93
C ILE A 160 2.62 2.44 8.82
N VAL A 161 2.85 2.20 10.12
CA VAL A 161 1.79 1.87 11.08
C VAL A 161 0.71 2.95 11.11
N GLY A 162 1.12 4.22 11.18
CA GLY A 162 0.18 5.34 11.10
C GLY A 162 -0.59 5.38 9.77
N GLY A 163 0.09 5.09 8.65
CA GLY A 163 -0.54 4.98 7.34
C GLY A 163 -1.57 3.85 7.27
N ILE A 164 -1.25 2.66 7.79
CA ILE A 164 -2.18 1.52 7.89
C ILE A 164 -3.44 1.94 8.64
N PHE A 165 -3.30 2.59 9.79
CA PHE A 165 -4.44 3.05 10.58
C PHE A 165 -5.33 4.01 9.79
N VAL A 166 -4.77 5.04 9.16
CA VAL A 166 -5.50 6.01 8.34
C VAL A 166 -6.18 5.33 7.15
N GLY A 167 -5.48 4.40 6.48
CA GLY A 167 -6.04 3.65 5.35
C GLY A 167 -7.22 2.76 5.75
N CYS A 168 -7.07 2.00 6.83
CA CYS A 168 -8.14 1.15 7.34
C CYS A 168 -9.37 1.97 7.78
N LEU A 169 -9.17 3.08 8.47
CA LEU A 169 -10.24 3.98 8.86
C LEU A 169 -11.00 4.53 7.64
N SER A 170 -10.27 4.99 6.62
CA SER A 170 -10.86 5.49 5.37
C SER A 170 -11.67 4.42 4.64
N ALA A 171 -11.16 3.18 4.59
CA ALA A 171 -11.88 2.05 4.00
C ALA A 171 -13.19 1.74 4.75
N ILE A 172 -13.15 1.71 6.08
CA ILE A 172 -14.32 1.44 6.92
C ILE A 172 -15.37 2.54 6.70
N VAL A 173 -14.98 3.81 6.72
CA VAL A 173 -15.90 4.94 6.50
C VAL A 173 -16.55 4.84 5.11
N ALA A 174 -15.76 4.63 4.06
CA ALA A 174 -16.28 4.50 2.69
C ALA A 174 -17.22 3.29 2.55
N TYR A 175 -16.88 2.15 3.18
CA TYR A 175 -17.73 0.96 3.17
C TYR A 175 -19.07 1.19 3.90
N LEU A 176 -19.05 1.83 5.05
CA LEU A 176 -20.26 2.15 5.81
C LEU A 176 -21.15 3.15 5.07
N LEU A 177 -20.56 4.15 4.40
CA LEU A 177 -21.27 5.07 3.53
C LEU A 177 -21.91 4.33 2.34
N LEU A 178 -21.17 3.46 1.65
CA LEU A 178 -21.72 2.64 0.58
C LEU A 178 -22.89 1.78 1.08
N LYS A 179 -22.72 1.12 2.22
CA LYS A 179 -23.78 0.29 2.84
C LYS A 179 -25.03 1.09 3.18
N LYS A 180 -24.88 2.32 3.62
CA LYS A 180 -25.99 3.24 3.97
C LYS A 180 -26.68 3.78 2.72
N LEU A 181 -25.92 4.24 1.72
CA LEU A 181 -26.45 4.93 0.53
C LEU A 181 -26.94 3.95 -0.55
N LYS A 182 -26.30 2.79 -0.68
CA LYS A 182 -26.64 1.79 -1.69
C LYS A 182 -26.45 0.36 -1.13
N PRO A 183 -27.32 -0.10 -0.21
CA PRO A 183 -27.18 -1.43 0.41
C PRO A 183 -27.10 -2.57 -0.62
N SER A 184 -27.80 -2.43 -1.77
CA SER A 184 -27.79 -3.40 -2.87
C SER A 184 -26.45 -3.54 -3.61
N ALA A 185 -25.48 -2.63 -3.35
CA ALA A 185 -24.12 -2.75 -3.86
C ALA A 185 -23.20 -3.64 -2.97
N ILE A 186 -23.67 -3.99 -1.77
CA ILE A 186 -22.92 -4.87 -0.86
C ILE A 186 -23.30 -6.32 -1.14
N PRO A 187 -22.34 -7.20 -1.49
CA PRO A 187 -22.61 -8.61 -1.72
C PRO A 187 -23.18 -9.29 -0.47
N THR A 188 -24.33 -9.96 -0.62
CA THR A 188 -24.98 -10.71 0.47
C THR A 188 -24.39 -12.10 0.63
N SER A 189 -23.94 -12.73 -0.48
CA SER A 189 -23.34 -14.07 -0.49
C SER A 189 -21.81 -13.99 -0.48
N LYS A 190 -21.17 -14.96 0.21
CA LYS A 190 -19.71 -15.17 0.13
C LYS A 190 -19.26 -15.69 -1.25
N ASN A 191 -20.18 -16.29 -2.02
CA ASN A 191 -19.91 -16.87 -3.34
C ASN A 191 -20.28 -15.93 -4.49
N THR A 192 -20.48 -14.64 -4.22
CA THR A 192 -20.79 -13.65 -5.27
C THR A 192 -19.70 -13.61 -6.33
N TYR A 193 -18.44 -13.74 -5.92
CA TYR A 193 -17.28 -13.79 -6.82
C TYR A 193 -16.84 -15.25 -7.03
N ALA A 194 -16.81 -15.68 -8.30
CA ALA A 194 -16.39 -17.04 -8.65
C ALA A 194 -14.91 -17.24 -8.29
N LEU A 195 -14.56 -18.46 -7.83
CA LEU A 195 -13.15 -18.79 -7.52
C LEU A 195 -12.23 -18.56 -8.72
N ARG A 196 -12.71 -18.82 -9.94
CA ARG A 196 -11.96 -18.55 -11.18
C ARG A 196 -11.55 -17.07 -11.28
N ASP A 197 -12.41 -16.14 -10.92
CA ASP A 197 -12.12 -14.70 -10.99
C ASP A 197 -11.11 -14.30 -9.91
N ILE A 198 -11.18 -14.93 -8.73
CA ILE A 198 -10.16 -14.75 -7.67
C ILE A 198 -8.80 -15.30 -8.10
N TYR A 199 -8.76 -16.49 -8.73
CA TYR A 199 -7.50 -17.05 -9.25
C TYR A 199 -6.92 -16.17 -10.38
N LEU A 200 -7.76 -15.58 -11.23
CA LEU A 200 -7.30 -14.67 -12.27
C LEU A 200 -6.61 -13.43 -11.66
N ILE A 201 -7.20 -12.83 -10.62
CA ILE A 201 -6.56 -11.73 -9.88
C ILE A 201 -5.24 -12.19 -9.25
N ALA A 202 -5.24 -13.37 -8.61
CA ALA A 202 -4.04 -13.95 -8.00
C ALA A 202 -2.91 -14.13 -9.00
N VAL A 203 -3.19 -14.71 -10.16
CA VAL A 203 -2.21 -14.92 -11.24
C VAL A 203 -1.64 -13.58 -11.72
N VAL A 204 -2.47 -12.59 -12.01
CA VAL A 204 -2.00 -11.27 -12.48
C VAL A 204 -1.15 -10.58 -11.42
N LEU A 205 -1.54 -10.63 -10.14
CA LEU A 205 -0.77 -10.07 -9.03
C LEU A 205 0.60 -10.74 -8.90
N LEU A 206 0.63 -12.08 -8.92
CA LEU A 206 1.87 -12.85 -8.81
C LEU A 206 2.78 -12.66 -10.02
N LEU A 207 2.22 -12.58 -11.23
CA LEU A 207 2.97 -12.27 -12.44
C LEU A 207 3.55 -10.85 -12.41
N SER A 208 2.84 -9.87 -11.83
CA SER A 208 3.38 -8.51 -11.63
C SER A 208 4.62 -8.54 -10.73
N VAL A 209 4.57 -9.24 -9.58
CA VAL A 209 5.72 -9.37 -8.67
C VAL A 209 6.83 -10.22 -9.28
N GLY A 210 6.48 -11.39 -9.83
CA GLY A 210 7.44 -12.31 -10.44
C GLY A 210 8.12 -11.73 -11.67
N GLY A 211 7.39 -10.96 -12.49
CA GLY A 211 7.95 -10.28 -13.66
C GLY A 211 9.01 -9.26 -13.28
N VAL A 212 8.83 -8.53 -12.17
CA VAL A 212 9.88 -7.65 -11.63
C VAL A 212 11.09 -8.46 -11.18
N ALA A 213 10.88 -9.53 -10.43
CA ALA A 213 11.98 -10.34 -9.92
C ALA A 213 12.79 -10.99 -11.05
N LEU A 214 12.11 -11.55 -12.06
CA LEU A 214 12.77 -12.17 -13.23
C LEU A 214 13.46 -11.12 -14.12
N GLY A 215 12.79 -10.01 -14.44
CA GLY A 215 13.39 -8.94 -15.25
C GLY A 215 14.65 -8.38 -14.60
N ASN A 216 14.64 -8.21 -13.28
CA ASN A 216 15.79 -7.76 -12.52
C ASN A 216 16.93 -8.82 -12.52
N TYR A 217 16.60 -10.09 -12.37
CA TYR A 217 17.59 -11.18 -12.43
C TYR A 217 18.32 -11.23 -13.79
N PHE A 218 17.59 -11.12 -14.91
CA PHE A 218 18.20 -11.13 -16.25
C PHE A 218 18.98 -9.86 -16.61
N CYS A 219 18.71 -8.74 -15.94
CA CYS A 219 19.46 -7.51 -16.19
C CYS A 219 20.77 -7.42 -15.38
N PHE A 220 20.88 -8.14 -14.25
CA PHE A 220 21.97 -7.97 -13.26
C PHE A 220 22.56 -9.29 -12.72
N GLY A 221 22.06 -10.45 -13.15
CA GLY A 221 22.65 -11.77 -12.93
C GLY A 221 23.49 -12.17 -14.11
#